data_1dad233654a3835c4f49080a85d3e2d9
#
_entry.id   1dad233654a3835c4f49080a85d3e2d9
#
_cell.length_a   1.000
_cell.length_b   1.000
_cell.length_c   1.000
_cell.angle_alpha   90.00
_cell.angle_beta   90.00
_cell.angle_gamma   90.00
#
_symmetry.space_group_name_H-M   'P 1'
#
loop_
_entity.id
_entity.type
_entity.pdbx_description
1 polymer ?
#
loop_
_entity_poly.entity_id
_entity_poly.type
_entity_poly.pdbx_seq_one_letter_code
_entity_poly.pdbx_strand_id
1 'polypeptide(L)'
;MSDNSDNVVVYRIKHSKYPDNNEFRPSMKYPEYFWDISTDEANDVFDGVREAFHLMGYDKGNYGKKDWNPLKKIVHAGDKVLIKPNLVMDHNPYGDENCLYTQPSVIAAVLYYVILALHGNGKVVIADAPMQECNFDILIHKCGLDKIVEWCKNRAPDIEISLKDLRGIHSHVKDGVHYYLENPEARSIIVKLNQDSEFSEIPPKYLDAMRITNYDPALLKKHHNVLCHEYAISADVLEADVIINMPKPKAHRKAGVTAS
;
A
#
# COMPACT_ATOMS: atom_id res chain seq x y z
N MET A 1 -27.40 6.83 -13.21
CA MET A 1 -26.08 7.35 -12.79
C MET A 1 -25.07 6.65 -13.69
N SER A 2 -24.37 7.38 -14.58
CA SER A 2 -23.33 6.77 -15.41
C SER A 2 -22.24 6.28 -14.49
N ASP A 3 -21.97 5.00 -14.57
CA ASP A 3 -20.89 4.34 -13.85
C ASP A 3 -19.56 4.97 -14.32
N ASN A 4 -18.86 5.67 -13.43
CA ASN A 4 -17.57 6.31 -13.72
C ASN A 4 -16.41 5.30 -13.61
N SER A 5 -16.70 4.00 -13.72
CA SER A 5 -15.73 2.92 -13.47
C SER A 5 -14.53 2.92 -14.43
N ASP A 6 -14.64 3.59 -15.58
CA ASP A 6 -13.60 3.57 -16.62
C ASP A 6 -12.76 4.85 -16.70
N ASN A 7 -12.97 5.79 -15.78
CA ASN A 7 -12.23 7.05 -15.77
C ASN A 7 -10.86 6.88 -15.10
N VAL A 8 -9.82 7.30 -15.79
CA VAL A 8 -8.47 7.46 -15.24
C VAL A 8 -8.18 8.95 -15.10
N VAL A 9 -7.71 9.34 -13.91
CA VAL A 9 -7.29 10.72 -13.64
C VAL A 9 -5.77 10.77 -13.53
N VAL A 10 -5.19 11.73 -14.20
CA VAL A 10 -3.77 12.06 -14.10
C VAL A 10 -3.66 13.51 -13.67
N TYR A 11 -3.01 13.74 -12.55
CA TYR A 11 -2.70 15.09 -12.06
C TYR A 11 -1.18 15.31 -12.02
N ARG A 12 -0.74 16.39 -12.60
CA ARG A 12 0.68 16.78 -12.58
C ARG A 12 0.91 17.85 -11.52
N ILE A 13 1.68 17.49 -10.48
CA ILE A 13 2.12 18.45 -9.47
C ILE A 13 3.11 19.45 -10.05
N LYS A 14 3.23 20.64 -9.44
CA LYS A 14 4.11 21.71 -9.89
C LYS A 14 5.58 21.42 -9.61
N HIS A 15 5.87 20.95 -8.42
CA HIS A 15 7.22 20.60 -7.99
C HIS A 15 7.55 19.16 -8.38
N SER A 16 8.70 18.95 -9.01
CA SER A 16 9.14 17.63 -9.48
C SER A 16 9.80 16.77 -8.40
N LYS A 17 9.91 17.27 -7.19
CA LYS A 17 10.55 16.58 -6.06
C LYS A 17 9.53 16.33 -4.96
N TYR A 18 9.68 15.19 -4.30
CA TYR A 18 8.97 14.95 -3.04
C TYR A 18 9.55 15.84 -1.94
N PRO A 19 8.75 16.21 -0.93
CA PRO A 19 9.27 16.99 0.19
C PRO A 19 10.35 16.19 0.94
N ASP A 20 11.39 16.88 1.40
CA ASP A 20 12.49 16.26 2.15
C ASP A 20 12.03 15.73 3.52
N ASN A 21 10.99 16.34 4.08
CA ASN A 21 10.35 15.93 5.31
C ASN A 21 9.02 15.24 4.96
N ASN A 22 8.87 13.99 5.41
CA ASN A 22 7.63 13.23 5.28
C ASN A 22 6.55 13.69 6.28
N GLU A 23 6.64 14.93 6.77
CA GLU A 23 5.67 15.49 7.68
C GLU A 23 4.34 15.77 6.98
N PHE A 24 3.25 15.72 7.77
CA PHE A 24 1.92 16.07 7.32
C PHE A 24 1.81 17.61 7.20
N ARG A 25 2.37 18.15 6.14
CA ARG A 25 2.41 19.59 5.86
C ARG A 25 1.93 19.85 4.44
N PRO A 26 0.61 20.04 4.22
CA PRO A 26 0.10 20.42 2.90
C PRO A 26 0.58 21.81 2.48
N SER A 27 0.49 22.15 1.19
CA SER A 27 0.90 23.48 0.69
C SER A 27 0.11 24.64 1.31
N MET A 28 -1.15 24.38 1.64
CA MET A 28 -2.05 25.35 2.27
C MET A 28 -3.10 24.66 3.15
N LYS A 29 -3.78 25.42 4.01
CA LYS A 29 -4.92 24.93 4.77
C LYS A 29 -6.18 24.94 3.89
N TYR A 30 -6.69 23.76 3.58
CA TYR A 30 -7.98 23.62 2.89
C TYR A 30 -9.15 23.60 3.87
N PRO A 31 -10.35 24.02 3.45
CA PRO A 31 -11.52 24.10 4.34
C PRO A 31 -11.89 22.80 5.05
N GLU A 32 -11.68 21.66 4.40
CA GLU A 32 -11.97 20.32 4.94
C GLU A 32 -10.94 19.84 5.96
N TYR A 33 -9.80 20.52 6.10
CA TYR A 33 -8.78 20.10 7.07
C TYR A 33 -9.18 20.49 8.48
N PHE A 34 -9.44 19.49 9.32
CA PHE A 34 -9.94 19.67 10.69
C PHE A 34 -8.82 19.65 11.75
N TRP A 35 -7.60 19.21 11.37
CA TRP A 35 -6.47 19.27 12.28
C TRP A 35 -5.77 20.63 12.23
N ASP A 36 -5.19 21.05 13.34
CA ASP A 36 -4.23 22.14 13.32
C ASP A 36 -2.90 21.66 12.74
N ILE A 37 -2.60 22.12 11.53
CA ILE A 37 -1.46 21.72 10.74
C ILE A 37 -0.67 22.92 10.27
N SER A 38 0.65 22.79 10.25
CA SER A 38 1.53 23.72 9.54
C SER A 38 1.47 23.47 8.03
N THR A 39 1.82 24.49 7.26
CA THR A 39 1.84 24.41 5.80
C THR A 39 3.27 24.57 5.27
N ASP A 40 3.52 23.99 4.10
CA ASP A 40 4.75 24.12 3.34
C ASP A 40 4.41 24.27 1.86
N GLU A 41 4.56 25.49 1.34
CA GLU A 41 4.19 25.83 -0.04
C GLU A 41 4.93 24.98 -1.11
N ALA A 42 6.07 24.42 -0.76
CA ALA A 42 6.81 23.53 -1.65
C ALA A 42 6.26 22.11 -1.69
N ASN A 43 5.39 21.74 -0.73
CA ASN A 43 4.79 20.41 -0.66
C ASN A 43 3.41 20.38 -1.32
N ASP A 44 3.39 20.23 -2.64
CA ASP A 44 2.16 20.11 -3.43
C ASP A 44 1.66 18.67 -3.63
N VAL A 45 2.20 17.72 -2.90
CA VAL A 45 1.76 16.31 -2.95
C VAL A 45 0.32 16.18 -2.44
N PHE A 46 -0.01 16.89 -1.35
CA PHE A 46 -1.38 16.89 -0.80
C PHE A 46 -2.36 17.51 -1.79
N ASP A 47 -1.96 18.59 -2.46
CA ASP A 47 -2.76 19.22 -3.53
C ASP A 47 -3.00 18.23 -4.66
N GLY A 48 -1.96 17.47 -5.05
CA GLY A 48 -2.05 16.46 -6.09
C GLY A 48 -3.06 15.37 -5.78
N VAL A 49 -3.03 14.82 -4.56
CA VAL A 49 -4.00 13.81 -4.10
C VAL A 49 -5.41 14.40 -4.02
N ARG A 50 -5.54 15.59 -3.45
CA ARG A 50 -6.81 16.32 -3.33
C ARG A 50 -7.45 16.55 -4.70
N GLU A 51 -6.69 17.09 -5.63
CA GLU A 51 -7.16 17.36 -6.99
C GLU A 51 -7.49 16.07 -7.76
N ALA A 52 -6.74 15.00 -7.56
CA ALA A 52 -7.04 13.70 -8.15
C ALA A 52 -8.42 13.19 -7.67
N PHE A 53 -8.72 13.27 -6.39
CA PHE A 53 -10.06 12.92 -5.87
C PHE A 53 -11.17 13.83 -6.41
N HIS A 54 -10.89 15.13 -6.54
CA HIS A 54 -11.85 16.06 -7.15
C HIS A 54 -12.13 15.75 -8.62
N LEU A 55 -11.10 15.50 -9.41
CA LEU A 55 -11.21 15.17 -10.82
C LEU A 55 -11.91 13.82 -11.06
N MET A 56 -11.77 12.87 -10.13
CA MET A 56 -12.57 11.64 -10.10
C MET A 56 -14.05 11.89 -9.82
N GLY A 57 -14.42 13.10 -9.43
CA GLY A 57 -15.79 13.47 -9.11
C GLY A 57 -16.23 13.08 -7.68
N TYR A 58 -15.30 12.71 -6.82
CA TYR A 58 -15.59 12.28 -5.45
C TYR A 58 -16.11 13.45 -4.62
N ASP A 59 -17.34 13.30 -4.09
CA ASP A 59 -18.07 14.32 -3.33
C ASP A 59 -18.09 15.73 -3.99
N LYS A 60 -18.23 15.75 -5.31
CA LYS A 60 -18.09 16.96 -6.15
C LYS A 60 -18.90 18.15 -5.64
N GLY A 61 -20.10 17.93 -5.09
CA GLY A 61 -20.98 18.99 -4.59
C GLY A 61 -20.46 19.75 -3.37
N ASN A 62 -19.53 19.15 -2.64
CA ASN A 62 -18.92 19.72 -1.43
C ASN A 62 -17.47 20.18 -1.64
N TYR A 63 -16.90 19.99 -2.82
CA TYR A 63 -15.54 20.42 -3.10
C TYR A 63 -15.31 21.89 -2.75
N GLY A 64 -14.21 22.16 -2.04
CA GLY A 64 -13.88 23.50 -1.56
C GLY A 64 -14.67 23.97 -0.32
N LYS A 65 -15.48 23.09 0.29
CA LYS A 65 -16.22 23.37 1.53
C LYS A 65 -15.67 22.53 2.68
N LYS A 66 -15.96 22.94 3.92
CA LYS A 66 -15.57 22.24 5.14
C LYS A 66 -16.05 20.76 5.18
N ASP A 67 -17.21 20.50 4.61
CA ASP A 67 -17.85 19.19 4.65
C ASP A 67 -17.43 18.28 3.45
N TRP A 68 -16.43 18.70 2.67
CA TRP A 68 -15.94 17.86 1.59
C TRP A 68 -15.20 16.63 2.13
N ASN A 69 -15.73 15.48 1.81
CA ASN A 69 -15.17 14.18 2.19
C ASN A 69 -15.17 13.25 0.97
N PRO A 70 -14.06 13.21 0.21
CA PRO A 70 -14.01 12.46 -1.06
C PRO A 70 -14.25 10.96 -0.90
N LEU A 71 -13.88 10.38 0.23
CA LEU A 71 -14.00 8.93 0.44
C LEU A 71 -15.28 8.49 1.14
N LYS A 72 -16.19 9.39 1.50
CA LYS A 72 -17.41 9.09 2.30
C LYS A 72 -18.37 8.04 1.70
N LYS A 73 -18.29 7.78 0.39
CA LYS A 73 -19.07 6.74 -0.29
C LYS A 73 -18.36 5.39 -0.36
N ILE A 74 -17.10 5.34 0.02
CA ILE A 74 -16.22 4.18 -0.10
C ILE A 74 -15.83 3.66 1.29
N VAL A 75 -15.53 4.59 2.20
CA VAL A 75 -15.08 4.31 3.57
C VAL A 75 -16.13 4.83 4.54
N HIS A 76 -16.53 3.99 5.50
CA HIS A 76 -17.56 4.29 6.49
C HIS A 76 -17.03 4.11 7.91
N ALA A 77 -17.70 4.74 8.86
CA ALA A 77 -17.36 4.56 10.27
C ALA A 77 -17.47 3.09 10.68
N GLY A 78 -16.43 2.57 11.32
CA GLY A 78 -16.30 1.17 11.71
C GLY A 78 -15.52 0.29 10.75
N ASP A 79 -15.24 0.74 9.52
CA ASP A 79 -14.52 -0.04 8.53
C ASP A 79 -13.06 -0.33 8.97
N LYS A 80 -12.57 -1.49 8.54
CA LYS A 80 -11.15 -1.84 8.49
C LYS A 80 -10.62 -1.51 7.09
N VAL A 81 -9.82 -0.45 6.99
CA VAL A 81 -9.21 0.00 5.75
C VAL A 81 -7.78 -0.50 5.65
N LEU A 82 -7.47 -1.23 4.60
CA LEU A 82 -6.10 -1.59 4.25
C LEU A 82 -5.54 -0.61 3.22
N ILE A 83 -4.51 0.14 3.58
CA ILE A 83 -3.71 0.93 2.65
C ILE A 83 -2.51 0.07 2.25
N LYS A 84 -2.42 -0.29 0.98
CA LYS A 84 -1.33 -1.10 0.44
C LYS A 84 -0.39 -0.25 -0.42
N PRO A 85 0.68 0.32 0.15
CA PRO A 85 1.73 0.94 -0.64
C PRO A 85 2.56 -0.13 -1.36
N ASN A 86 3.47 0.29 -2.21
CA ASN A 86 4.57 -0.54 -2.69
C ASN A 86 5.79 -0.29 -1.80
N LEU A 87 6.17 -1.27 -1.00
CA LEU A 87 7.36 -1.25 -0.13
C LEU A 87 8.27 -2.41 -0.55
N VAL A 88 9.35 -2.14 -1.29
CA VAL A 88 10.12 -3.21 -1.94
C VAL A 88 11.30 -3.64 -1.11
N MET A 89 12.14 -2.69 -0.68
CA MET A 89 13.43 -2.97 -0.03
C MET A 89 13.85 -1.79 0.84
N ASP A 90 14.62 -2.06 1.88
CA ASP A 90 15.17 -1.07 2.81
C ASP A 90 16.44 -0.37 2.32
N HIS A 91 17.04 -0.87 1.23
CA HIS A 91 18.21 -0.27 0.62
C HIS A 91 18.26 -0.51 -0.89
N ASN A 92 18.94 0.40 -1.61
CA ASN A 92 19.23 0.26 -3.03
C ASN A 92 20.76 0.26 -3.24
N PRO A 93 21.36 -0.88 -3.61
CA PRO A 93 22.81 -0.92 -3.84
C PRO A 93 23.27 -0.09 -5.05
N TYR A 94 22.32 0.42 -5.85
CA TYR A 94 22.61 1.18 -7.08
C TYR A 94 22.33 2.67 -6.97
N GLY A 95 21.95 3.20 -5.79
CA GLY A 95 21.77 4.63 -5.56
C GLY A 95 20.44 5.03 -4.98
N ASP A 96 19.63 5.83 -5.69
CA ASP A 96 18.40 6.43 -5.16
C ASP A 96 17.37 5.40 -4.66
N GLU A 97 17.00 5.53 -3.39
CA GLU A 97 16.00 4.67 -2.73
C GLU A 97 14.55 5.08 -3.05
N ASN A 98 14.33 6.28 -3.60
CA ASN A 98 12.99 6.79 -3.89
C ASN A 98 12.17 5.90 -4.85
N CYS A 99 12.82 5.08 -5.68
CA CYS A 99 12.14 4.13 -6.55
C CYS A 99 11.63 2.87 -5.83
N LEU A 100 12.08 2.61 -4.60
CA LEU A 100 11.81 1.37 -3.88
C LEU A 100 10.46 1.36 -3.16
N TYR A 101 9.88 2.53 -2.89
CA TYR A 101 8.64 2.61 -2.13
C TYR A 101 7.72 3.73 -2.62
N THR A 102 6.44 3.58 -2.36
CA THR A 102 5.45 4.65 -2.47
C THR A 102 5.80 5.73 -1.47
N GLN A 103 5.92 6.96 -1.94
CA GLN A 103 6.38 8.05 -1.09
C GLN A 103 5.47 8.28 0.11
N PRO A 104 6.01 8.36 1.32
CA PRO A 104 5.23 8.52 2.54
C PRO A 104 4.34 9.76 2.56
N SER A 105 4.74 10.85 1.91
CA SER A 105 3.91 12.05 1.76
C SER A 105 2.61 11.79 0.98
N VAL A 106 2.65 10.91 -0.04
CA VAL A 106 1.45 10.47 -0.77
C VAL A 106 0.58 9.58 0.10
N ILE A 107 1.20 8.68 0.87
CA ILE A 107 0.49 7.83 1.84
C ILE A 107 -0.18 8.70 2.91
N ALA A 108 0.53 9.70 3.45
CA ALA A 108 -0.02 10.62 4.44
C ALA A 108 -1.25 11.40 3.91
N ALA A 109 -1.19 11.86 2.66
CA ALA A 109 -2.31 12.57 2.04
C ALA A 109 -3.56 11.68 1.92
N VAL A 110 -3.39 10.44 1.47
CA VAL A 110 -4.51 9.47 1.38
C VAL A 110 -5.00 9.08 2.77
N LEU A 111 -4.10 8.79 3.71
CA LEU A 111 -4.41 8.44 5.09
C LEU A 111 -5.26 9.52 5.77
N TYR A 112 -4.98 10.80 5.52
CA TYR A 112 -5.80 11.90 6.02
C TYR A 112 -7.27 11.74 5.61
N TYR A 113 -7.53 11.53 4.32
CA TYR A 113 -8.91 11.39 3.82
C TYR A 113 -9.59 10.10 4.28
N VAL A 114 -8.83 9.04 4.53
CA VAL A 114 -9.35 7.81 5.17
C VAL A 114 -9.79 8.12 6.60
N ILE A 115 -8.96 8.79 7.39
CA ILE A 115 -9.28 9.17 8.77
C ILE A 115 -10.50 10.12 8.80
N LEU A 116 -10.58 11.08 7.87
CA LEU A 116 -11.74 11.94 7.72
C LEU A 116 -13.02 11.13 7.47
N ALA A 117 -12.95 10.11 6.60
CA ALA A 117 -14.10 9.29 6.25
C ALA A 117 -14.55 8.35 7.37
N LEU A 118 -13.62 7.87 8.19
CA LEU A 118 -13.90 6.99 9.34
C LEU A 118 -14.61 7.70 10.50
N HIS A 119 -14.66 9.03 10.52
CA HIS A 119 -15.37 9.80 11.56
C HIS A 119 -15.06 9.40 13.01
N GLY A 120 -13.79 9.09 13.31
CA GLY A 120 -13.35 8.71 14.67
C GLY A 120 -13.67 7.27 15.06
N ASN A 121 -14.10 6.40 14.13
CA ASN A 121 -14.36 4.98 14.42
C ASN A 121 -13.88 4.12 13.27
N GLY A 122 -12.96 3.20 13.54
CA GLY A 122 -12.48 2.24 12.55
C GLY A 122 -11.02 1.87 12.73
N LYS A 123 -10.50 1.15 11.74
CA LYS A 123 -9.13 0.67 11.75
C LYS A 123 -8.43 0.96 10.43
N VAL A 124 -7.17 1.35 10.48
CA VAL A 124 -6.32 1.49 9.31
C VAL A 124 -5.09 0.61 9.46
N VAL A 125 -4.87 -0.25 8.50
CA VAL A 125 -3.67 -1.08 8.39
C VAL A 125 -2.89 -0.61 7.16
N ILE A 126 -1.68 -0.09 7.35
CA ILE A 126 -0.77 0.23 6.26
C ILE A 126 0.20 -0.95 6.16
N ALA A 127 0.16 -1.69 5.06
CA ALA A 127 0.86 -2.95 4.98
C ALA A 127 1.32 -3.31 3.56
N ASP A 128 2.44 -4.01 3.48
CA ASP A 128 2.92 -4.65 2.25
C ASP A 128 3.70 -5.92 2.59
N ALA A 129 4.03 -6.71 1.56
CA ALA A 129 4.92 -7.84 1.62
C ALA A 129 6.18 -7.52 0.80
N PRO A 130 7.19 -6.84 1.39
CA PRO A 130 8.42 -6.50 0.68
C PRO A 130 9.22 -7.75 0.27
N MET A 131 10.36 -7.54 -0.41
CA MET A 131 11.25 -8.65 -0.76
C MET A 131 11.73 -9.38 0.49
N GLN A 132 11.99 -10.68 0.35
CA GLN A 132 12.33 -11.56 1.48
C GLN A 132 13.49 -11.04 2.35
N GLU A 133 14.50 -10.43 1.74
CA GLU A 133 15.69 -9.91 2.39
C GLU A 133 15.51 -8.50 3.02
N CYS A 134 14.37 -7.87 2.77
CA CYS A 134 14.09 -6.53 3.30
C CYS A 134 13.95 -6.57 4.82
N ASN A 135 14.63 -5.67 5.51
CA ASN A 135 14.35 -5.37 6.90
C ASN A 135 13.20 -4.35 6.95
N PHE A 136 12.01 -4.80 7.37
CA PHE A 136 10.80 -3.97 7.36
C PHE A 136 10.91 -2.78 8.32
N ASP A 137 11.45 -2.98 9.51
CA ASP A 137 11.59 -1.92 10.52
C ASP A 137 12.56 -0.82 10.04
N ILE A 138 13.67 -1.24 9.42
CA ILE A 138 14.61 -0.28 8.81
C ILE A 138 13.91 0.49 7.68
N LEU A 139 13.15 -0.20 6.83
CA LEU A 139 12.46 0.43 5.70
C LEU A 139 11.47 1.51 6.17
N ILE A 140 10.56 1.18 7.10
CA ILE A 140 9.54 2.12 7.57
C ILE A 140 10.15 3.30 8.33
N HIS A 141 11.27 3.07 9.04
CA HIS A 141 11.99 4.14 9.74
C HIS A 141 12.72 5.07 8.76
N LYS A 142 13.46 4.51 7.81
CA LYS A 142 14.19 5.30 6.79
C LYS A 142 13.26 6.16 5.95
N CYS A 143 12.16 5.62 5.48
CA CYS A 143 11.20 6.39 4.69
C CYS A 143 10.32 7.32 5.57
N GLY A 144 10.36 7.20 6.90
CA GLY A 144 9.62 8.05 7.83
C GLY A 144 8.13 7.71 7.96
N LEU A 145 7.70 6.53 7.54
CA LEU A 145 6.31 6.10 7.62
C LEU A 145 5.87 5.85 9.07
N ASP A 146 6.78 5.37 9.92
CA ASP A 146 6.58 5.26 11.37
C ASP A 146 6.20 6.59 12.02
N LYS A 147 6.89 7.67 11.66
CA LYS A 147 6.61 9.03 12.16
C LYS A 147 5.24 9.55 11.71
N ILE A 148 4.86 9.28 10.47
CA ILE A 148 3.55 9.65 9.93
C ILE A 148 2.45 8.94 10.73
N VAL A 149 2.61 7.64 10.96
CA VAL A 149 1.62 6.85 11.71
C VAL A 149 1.53 7.33 13.16
N GLU A 150 2.64 7.58 13.83
CA GLU A 150 2.66 8.13 15.18
C GLU A 150 1.98 9.50 15.25
N TRP A 151 2.28 10.38 14.29
CA TRP A 151 1.67 11.70 14.18
C TRP A 151 0.15 11.62 14.02
N CYS A 152 -0.35 10.68 13.19
CA CYS A 152 -1.78 10.45 12.98
C CYS A 152 -2.46 9.85 14.23
N LYS A 153 -1.83 8.88 14.90
CA LYS A 153 -2.35 8.30 16.15
C LYS A 153 -2.59 9.34 17.24
N ASN A 154 -1.67 10.29 17.37
CA ASN A 154 -1.79 11.37 18.36
C ASN A 154 -2.96 12.33 18.07
N ARG A 155 -3.45 12.39 16.83
CA ARG A 155 -4.53 13.28 16.37
C ARG A 155 -5.86 12.59 16.14
N ALA A 156 -5.84 11.30 15.98
CA ALA A 156 -7.02 10.46 15.81
C ALA A 156 -6.95 9.25 16.76
N PRO A 157 -6.97 9.47 18.09
CA PRO A 157 -6.76 8.40 19.08
C PRO A 157 -7.87 7.35 19.07
N ASP A 158 -9.04 7.67 18.54
CA ASP A 158 -10.18 6.77 18.43
C ASP A 158 -10.10 5.85 17.21
N ILE A 159 -9.11 6.04 16.33
CA ILE A 159 -8.85 5.19 15.17
C ILE A 159 -7.60 4.36 15.42
N GLU A 160 -7.75 3.04 15.32
CA GLU A 160 -6.61 2.13 15.40
C GLU A 160 -5.81 2.19 14.08
N ILE A 161 -4.56 2.69 14.12
CA ILE A 161 -3.67 2.76 12.95
C ILE A 161 -2.47 1.86 13.20
N SER A 162 -2.12 0.99 12.27
CA SER A 162 -1.00 0.07 12.39
C SER A 162 -0.18 -0.04 11.11
N LEU A 163 1.11 -0.39 11.28
CA LEU A 163 2.01 -0.82 10.22
C LEU A 163 2.20 -2.31 10.32
N LYS A 164 2.13 -3.04 9.19
CA LYS A 164 2.30 -4.49 9.20
C LYS A 164 3.15 -4.98 8.03
N ASP A 165 4.02 -5.93 8.36
CA ASP A 165 4.70 -6.79 7.40
C ASP A 165 3.80 -7.99 7.10
N LEU A 166 3.33 -8.12 5.86
CA LEU A 166 2.42 -9.20 5.45
C LEU A 166 3.16 -10.49 5.07
N ARG A 167 4.49 -10.50 5.09
CA ARG A 167 5.26 -11.71 4.78
C ARG A 167 5.09 -12.74 5.89
N GLY A 168 4.75 -13.97 5.53
CA GLY A 168 4.75 -15.10 6.46
C GLY A 168 6.18 -15.59 6.80
N ILE A 169 7.12 -15.34 5.87
CA ILE A 169 8.53 -15.72 5.99
C ILE A 169 9.38 -14.59 5.45
N HIS A 170 10.45 -14.25 6.12
CA HIS A 170 11.48 -13.35 5.63
C HIS A 170 12.85 -14.01 5.71
N SER A 171 13.79 -13.59 4.88
CA SER A 171 15.15 -14.11 4.86
C SER A 171 16.16 -13.10 5.36
N HIS A 172 17.23 -13.64 5.90
CA HIS A 172 18.37 -12.88 6.38
C HIS A 172 19.63 -13.60 5.94
N VAL A 173 20.58 -12.87 5.43
CA VAL A 173 21.87 -13.41 4.97
C VAL A 173 22.93 -13.13 6.01
N LYS A 174 23.60 -14.20 6.48
CA LYS A 174 24.75 -14.08 7.36
C LYS A 174 25.86 -15.01 6.84
N ASP A 175 27.03 -14.46 6.64
CA ASP A 175 28.22 -15.20 6.14
C ASP A 175 27.95 -15.96 4.82
N GLY A 176 27.10 -15.39 3.94
CA GLY A 176 26.72 -16.00 2.65
C GLY A 176 25.68 -17.11 2.76
N VAL A 177 25.17 -17.39 3.96
CA VAL A 177 24.12 -18.39 4.20
C VAL A 177 22.78 -17.68 4.40
N HIS A 178 21.74 -18.18 3.70
CA HIS A 178 20.37 -17.70 3.87
C HIS A 178 19.70 -18.41 5.03
N TYR A 179 19.17 -17.62 5.96
CA TYR A 179 18.33 -18.09 7.06
C TYR A 179 16.91 -17.59 6.81
N TYR A 180 15.94 -18.46 7.04
CA TYR A 180 14.51 -18.13 6.93
C TYR A 180 13.92 -18.04 8.32
N LEU A 181 13.19 -16.96 8.55
CA LEU A 181 12.52 -16.68 9.82
C LEU A 181 11.02 -16.56 9.56
N GLU A 182 10.23 -17.25 10.35
CA GLU A 182 8.78 -17.09 10.31
C GLU A 182 8.39 -15.76 10.97
N ASN A 183 7.37 -15.11 10.42
CA ASN A 183 6.75 -13.96 11.03
C ASN A 183 5.50 -14.42 11.80
N PRO A 184 5.55 -14.49 13.14
CA PRO A 184 4.45 -15.01 13.95
C PRO A 184 3.21 -14.09 13.93
N GLU A 185 3.35 -12.84 13.51
CA GLU A 185 2.26 -11.88 13.41
C GLU A 185 1.53 -11.98 12.06
N ALA A 186 2.15 -12.60 11.05
CA ALA A 186 1.55 -12.77 9.74
C ALA A 186 0.60 -13.98 9.74
N ARG A 187 -0.66 -13.71 9.48
CA ARG A 187 -1.68 -14.75 9.33
C ARG A 187 -2.10 -14.85 7.87
N SER A 188 -2.00 -16.04 7.29
CA SER A 188 -2.42 -16.31 5.92
C SER A 188 -3.62 -17.24 5.86
N ILE A 189 -4.48 -17.02 4.87
CA ILE A 189 -5.61 -17.88 4.54
C ILE A 189 -5.31 -18.55 3.20
N ILE A 190 -5.46 -19.86 3.14
CA ILE A 190 -5.26 -20.61 1.90
C ILE A 190 -6.53 -20.52 1.06
N VAL A 191 -6.41 -19.87 -0.09
CA VAL A 191 -7.47 -19.78 -1.10
C VAL A 191 -7.19 -20.83 -2.18
N LYS A 192 -8.16 -21.72 -2.39
CA LYS A 192 -8.08 -22.79 -3.38
C LYS A 192 -8.91 -22.41 -4.59
N LEU A 193 -8.27 -22.09 -5.69
CA LEU A 193 -8.93 -21.79 -6.95
C LEU A 193 -9.00 -23.01 -7.87
N ASN A 194 -8.02 -23.90 -7.80
CA ASN A 194 -7.94 -25.11 -8.63
C ASN A 194 -8.22 -24.81 -10.12
N GLN A 195 -9.33 -25.30 -10.66
CA GLN A 195 -9.69 -25.09 -12.07
C GLN A 195 -10.15 -23.67 -12.40
N ASP A 196 -10.54 -22.88 -11.40
CA ASP A 196 -10.88 -21.46 -11.57
C ASP A 196 -9.64 -20.55 -11.61
N SER A 197 -8.45 -21.12 -11.41
CA SER A 197 -7.19 -20.39 -11.54
C SER A 197 -6.78 -20.28 -13.00
N GLU A 198 -6.34 -19.11 -13.44
CA GLU A 198 -5.71 -18.89 -14.75
C GLU A 198 -4.51 -19.84 -15.00
N PHE A 199 -3.89 -20.32 -13.91
CA PHE A 199 -2.83 -21.34 -14.02
C PHE A 199 -3.32 -22.71 -14.48
N SER A 200 -4.62 -22.98 -14.40
CA SER A 200 -5.20 -24.23 -14.91
C SER A 200 -5.06 -24.38 -16.44
N GLU A 201 -4.92 -23.27 -17.15
CA GLU A 201 -4.72 -23.24 -18.60
C GLU A 201 -3.25 -23.46 -19.02
N ILE A 202 -2.31 -23.42 -18.03
CA ILE A 202 -0.88 -23.59 -18.32
C ILE A 202 -0.58 -25.07 -18.58
N PRO A 203 0.02 -25.41 -19.73
CA PRO A 203 0.39 -26.80 -20.02
C PRO A 203 1.31 -27.40 -18.94
N PRO A 204 1.12 -28.68 -18.54
CA PRO A 204 1.85 -29.32 -17.44
C PRO A 204 3.37 -29.16 -17.48
N LYS A 205 3.96 -29.24 -18.69
CA LYS A 205 5.40 -29.05 -18.88
C LYS A 205 5.94 -27.69 -18.42
N TYR A 206 5.10 -26.64 -18.48
CA TYR A 206 5.47 -25.30 -18.01
C TYR A 206 5.22 -25.13 -16.53
N LEU A 207 4.16 -25.74 -15.97
CA LEU A 207 3.97 -25.81 -14.52
C LEU A 207 5.15 -26.49 -13.84
N ASP A 208 5.65 -27.59 -14.38
CA ASP A 208 6.85 -28.27 -13.86
C ASP A 208 8.13 -27.44 -13.93
N ALA A 209 8.19 -26.50 -14.86
CA ALA A 209 9.31 -25.60 -15.05
C ALA A 209 9.23 -24.33 -14.18
N MET A 210 8.08 -24.05 -13.55
CA MET A 210 7.92 -22.86 -12.70
C MET A 210 8.91 -22.85 -11.55
N ARG A 211 9.40 -21.67 -11.24
CA ARG A 211 10.34 -21.43 -10.13
C ARG A 211 9.99 -20.12 -9.46
N ILE A 212 10.01 -20.13 -8.14
CA ILE A 212 10.00 -18.94 -7.31
C ILE A 212 11.37 -18.85 -6.65
N THR A 213 12.05 -17.74 -6.85
CA THR A 213 13.34 -17.48 -6.23
C THR A 213 13.19 -17.50 -4.71
N ASN A 214 14.13 -18.10 -4.00
CA ASN A 214 14.18 -18.19 -2.54
C ASN A 214 13.12 -19.10 -1.88
N TYR A 215 12.43 -19.95 -2.63
CA TYR A 215 11.51 -20.95 -2.08
C TYR A 215 11.86 -22.35 -2.54
N ASP A 216 11.52 -23.35 -1.71
CA ASP A 216 11.67 -24.76 -2.06
C ASP A 216 10.79 -25.11 -3.27
N PRO A 217 11.37 -25.56 -4.39
CA PRO A 217 10.60 -25.97 -5.57
C PRO A 217 9.58 -27.09 -5.29
N ALA A 218 9.83 -27.93 -4.28
CA ALA A 218 8.90 -29.00 -3.91
C ALA A 218 7.60 -28.44 -3.34
N LEU A 219 7.67 -27.37 -2.55
CA LEU A 219 6.49 -26.68 -2.03
C LEU A 219 5.67 -26.07 -3.17
N LEU A 220 6.34 -25.45 -4.16
CA LEU A 220 5.63 -24.89 -5.31
C LEU A 220 4.84 -25.98 -6.05
N LYS A 221 5.45 -27.13 -6.35
CA LYS A 221 4.78 -28.24 -7.02
C LYS A 221 3.63 -28.85 -6.22
N LYS A 222 3.71 -28.79 -4.89
CA LYS A 222 2.64 -29.26 -4.01
C LYS A 222 1.39 -28.37 -4.13
N HIS A 223 1.57 -27.07 -4.27
CA HIS A 223 0.49 -26.09 -4.25
C HIS A 223 0.06 -25.60 -5.64
N HIS A 224 0.88 -25.85 -6.68
CA HIS A 224 0.58 -25.53 -8.07
C HIS A 224 0.94 -26.69 -9.00
N ASN A 225 -0.08 -27.42 -9.41
CA ASN A 225 0.03 -28.57 -10.32
C ASN A 225 -1.30 -28.71 -11.10
N VAL A 226 -1.41 -29.71 -11.96
CA VAL A 226 -2.59 -29.91 -12.84
C VAL A 226 -3.92 -30.10 -12.10
N LEU A 227 -3.91 -30.40 -10.81
CA LEU A 227 -5.11 -30.64 -10.01
C LEU A 227 -5.34 -29.59 -8.92
N CYS A 228 -4.32 -28.80 -8.62
CA CYS A 228 -4.33 -27.93 -7.46
C CYS A 228 -3.68 -26.58 -7.77
N HIS A 229 -4.39 -25.50 -7.47
CA HIS A 229 -3.85 -24.16 -7.46
C HIS A 229 -4.30 -23.45 -6.18
N GLU A 230 -3.39 -23.34 -5.22
CA GLU A 230 -3.62 -22.76 -3.89
C GLU A 230 -2.75 -21.53 -3.68
N TYR A 231 -3.32 -20.53 -3.05
CA TYR A 231 -2.68 -19.23 -2.80
C TYR A 231 -2.76 -18.89 -1.32
N ALA A 232 -1.64 -18.59 -0.70
CA ALA A 232 -1.60 -18.03 0.65
C ALA A 232 -1.79 -16.53 0.58
N ILE A 233 -2.96 -16.06 0.97
CA ILE A 233 -3.31 -14.64 0.99
C ILE A 233 -3.28 -14.15 2.44
N SER A 234 -2.70 -12.97 2.70
CA SER A 234 -2.74 -12.39 4.04
C SER A 234 -4.18 -12.22 4.52
N ALA A 235 -4.45 -12.63 5.74
CA ALA A 235 -5.75 -12.44 6.36
C ALA A 235 -6.13 -10.97 6.49
N ASP A 236 -5.16 -10.07 6.71
CA ASP A 236 -5.42 -8.62 6.77
C ASP A 236 -5.99 -8.07 5.46
N VAL A 237 -5.63 -8.68 4.31
CA VAL A 237 -6.17 -8.33 2.99
C VAL A 237 -7.60 -8.81 2.85
N LEU A 238 -7.88 -10.08 3.22
CA LEU A 238 -9.20 -10.70 3.05
C LEU A 238 -10.24 -10.19 4.07
N GLU A 239 -9.79 -9.68 5.21
CA GLU A 239 -10.63 -9.16 6.28
C GLU A 239 -10.82 -7.63 6.20
N ALA A 240 -10.21 -6.95 5.24
CA ALA A 240 -10.40 -5.53 5.03
C ALA A 240 -11.75 -5.26 4.36
N ASP A 241 -12.52 -4.29 4.88
CA ASP A 241 -13.75 -3.80 4.24
C ASP A 241 -13.42 -2.97 2.99
N VAL A 242 -12.31 -2.23 3.04
CA VAL A 242 -11.82 -1.40 1.92
C VAL A 242 -10.32 -1.59 1.74
N ILE A 243 -9.89 -1.78 0.49
CA ILE A 243 -8.46 -1.83 0.13
C ILE A 243 -8.15 -0.62 -0.76
N ILE A 244 -7.19 0.19 -0.33
CA ILE A 244 -6.65 1.30 -1.12
C ILE A 244 -5.25 0.91 -1.59
N ASN A 245 -5.15 0.50 -2.85
CA ASN A 245 -3.87 0.14 -3.45
C ASN A 245 -3.13 1.40 -3.92
N MET A 246 -1.90 1.58 -3.45
CA MET A 246 -1.05 2.75 -3.73
C MET A 246 0.26 2.33 -4.41
N PRO A 247 0.19 1.84 -5.64
CA PRO A 247 1.37 1.33 -6.34
C PRO A 247 2.38 2.43 -6.64
N LYS A 248 3.64 2.04 -6.77
CA LYS A 248 4.73 2.85 -7.32
C LYS A 248 5.05 2.37 -8.73
N PRO A 249 4.52 3.00 -9.79
CA PRO A 249 4.87 2.63 -11.16
C PRO A 249 6.37 2.78 -11.39
N LYS A 250 6.99 1.70 -11.88
CA LYS A 250 8.44 1.68 -12.17
C LYS A 250 8.78 0.63 -13.21
N ALA A 251 9.92 0.80 -13.87
CA ALA A 251 10.48 -0.25 -14.72
C ALA A 251 10.84 -1.49 -13.88
N HIS A 252 10.60 -2.64 -14.42
CA HIS A 252 10.90 -3.92 -13.77
C HIS A 252 11.63 -4.88 -14.72
N ARG A 253 12.72 -5.48 -14.23
CA ARG A 253 13.60 -6.32 -15.04
C ARG A 253 12.90 -7.52 -15.69
N LYS A 254 11.93 -8.14 -14.99
CA LYS A 254 11.21 -9.34 -15.47
C LYS A 254 9.85 -9.01 -16.06
N ALA A 255 9.11 -8.08 -15.45
CA ALA A 255 7.74 -7.77 -15.82
C ALA A 255 7.60 -6.56 -16.76
N GLY A 256 8.70 -5.90 -17.13
CA GLY A 256 8.69 -4.66 -17.89
C GLY A 256 8.30 -3.46 -17.04
N VAL A 257 7.07 -3.42 -16.54
CA VAL A 257 6.55 -2.38 -15.63
C VAL A 257 5.84 -3.06 -14.46
N THR A 258 6.00 -2.50 -13.27
CA THR A 258 5.17 -2.83 -12.10
C THR A 258 4.29 -1.64 -11.74
N ALA A 259 3.04 -1.90 -11.40
CA ALA A 259 2.03 -0.90 -11.04
C ALA A 259 1.18 -1.32 -9.83
N SER A 260 1.55 -2.39 -9.15
CA SER A 260 0.94 -2.80 -7.87
C SER A 260 1.85 -3.78 -7.14
#